data_4fe70efab8e299fca527980235700cbd
#
_entry.id   4fe70efab8e299fca527980235700cbd
#
_cell.length_a   1.000
_cell.length_b   1.000
_cell.length_c   1.000
_cell.angle_alpha   90.00
_cell.angle_beta   90.00
_cell.angle_gamma   90.00
#
_symmetry.space_group_name_H-M   'P 1'
#
loop_
_entity.id
_entity.type
_entity.pdbx_description
1 polymer ?
#
loop_
_entity_poly.entity_id
_entity_poly.type
_entity_poly.pdbx_seq_one_letter_code
_entity_poly.pdbx_strand_id
1 'polypeptide(L)'
;MTSDEFQRAIALHYDQKGAPTVLATGEGEIARLIKERAEAAGVPVVEDPKLSYLLSKIPLGDEIPPELYRAVAEVLVFVLRLEKAVETQA
;
A
#
# COMPACT_ATOMS: atom_id res chain seq x y z
N MET A 1 -16.12 11.00 -13.11
CA MET A 1 -15.54 11.17 -13.22
C MET A 1 -14.46 10.67 -13.73
N THR A 2 -13.90 10.90 -14.01
CA THR A 2 -12.91 10.52 -14.85
C THR A 2 -11.57 10.32 -14.26
N SER A 3 -11.37 10.75 -13.08
CA SER A 3 -10.08 10.58 -12.45
C SER A 3 -9.78 9.13 -12.12
N ASP A 4 -10.76 8.27 -12.13
CA ASP A 4 -10.54 6.86 -11.80
C ASP A 4 -9.66 6.15 -12.80
N GLU A 5 -9.64 6.61 -14.05
CA GLU A 5 -8.79 5.97 -15.04
C GLU A 5 -7.33 6.06 -14.70
N PHE A 6 -6.94 7.04 -13.91
CA PHE A 6 -5.55 7.25 -13.58
C PHE A 6 -5.19 6.81 -12.19
N GLN A 7 -6.15 6.23 -11.50
CA GLN A 7 -5.86 5.72 -10.16
C GLN A 7 -4.91 4.55 -10.25
N ARG A 8 -4.11 4.44 -9.23
CA ARG A 8 -3.14 3.36 -9.12
C ARG A 8 -3.21 2.82 -7.71
N ALA A 9 -3.10 1.53 -7.56
CA ALA A 9 -3.08 0.92 -6.23
C ALA A 9 -1.98 -0.12 -6.17
N ILE A 10 -1.28 -0.12 -5.05
CA ILE A 10 -0.21 -1.08 -4.80
C ILE A 10 -0.50 -1.70 -3.44
N ALA A 11 -0.55 -3.01 -3.38
CA ALA A 11 -0.68 -3.72 -2.12
C ALA A 11 0.68 -4.24 -1.71
N LEU A 12 1.03 -4.01 -0.47
CA LEU A 12 2.30 -4.44 0.09
C LEU A 12 2.06 -5.47 1.17
N HIS A 13 2.95 -6.45 1.24
CA HIS A 13 2.97 -7.42 2.31
C HIS A 13 4.18 -7.14 3.19
N TYR A 14 3.94 -7.00 4.49
CA TYR A 14 5.01 -6.69 5.43
C TYR A 14 4.82 -7.52 6.69
N ASP A 15 5.75 -8.44 6.93
CA ASP A 15 5.71 -9.31 8.11
C ASP A 15 6.59 -8.81 9.24
N GLN A 16 7.11 -7.59 9.11
CA GLN A 16 7.95 -6.92 10.09
C GLN A 16 9.33 -7.58 10.25
N LYS A 17 9.71 -8.43 9.30
CA LYS A 17 11.00 -9.13 9.39
C LYS A 17 11.95 -8.81 8.26
N GLY A 18 11.63 -7.97 7.38
CA GLY A 18 12.50 -7.62 6.27
C GLY A 18 11.84 -6.52 5.50
N ALA A 19 12.21 -6.36 4.25
CA ALA A 19 11.58 -5.35 3.42
C ALA A 19 10.19 -5.82 3.01
N PRO A 20 9.23 -4.89 2.90
CA PRO A 20 7.93 -5.25 2.33
C PRO A 20 8.09 -5.72 0.89
N THR A 21 7.17 -6.58 0.45
CA THR A 21 7.14 -7.06 -0.93
C THR A 21 5.89 -6.57 -1.62
N VAL A 22 5.94 -6.46 -2.95
CA VAL A 22 4.80 -6.02 -3.73
C VAL A 22 3.88 -7.22 -3.97
N LEU A 23 2.69 -7.14 -3.40
CA LEU A 23 1.73 -8.23 -3.46
C LEU A 23 0.78 -8.09 -4.65
N ALA A 24 0.38 -6.87 -4.97
CA ALA A 24 -0.51 -6.62 -6.08
C ALA A 24 -0.30 -5.20 -6.58
N THR A 25 -0.54 -5.00 -7.86
CA THR A 25 -0.42 -3.67 -8.44
C THR A 25 -1.43 -3.57 -9.58
N GLY A 26 -1.94 -2.38 -9.80
CA GLY A 26 -2.88 -2.16 -10.87
C GLY A 26 -3.24 -0.70 -11.05
N GLU A 27 -3.85 -0.40 -12.18
CA GLU A 27 -4.33 0.94 -12.50
C GLU A 27 -5.77 0.84 -12.96
N GLY A 28 -6.48 1.95 -12.88
CA GLY A 28 -7.86 2.03 -13.32
C GLY A 28 -8.75 1.05 -12.60
N GLU A 29 -9.41 0.22 -13.36
CA GLU A 29 -10.38 -0.73 -12.80
C GLU A 29 -9.72 -1.72 -11.82
N ILE A 30 -8.50 -2.16 -12.15
CA ILE A 30 -7.79 -3.08 -11.27
C ILE A 30 -7.44 -2.38 -9.97
N ALA A 31 -7.04 -1.11 -10.03
CA ALA A 31 -6.76 -0.36 -8.81
C ALA A 31 -7.99 -0.27 -7.93
N ARG A 32 -9.15 -0.03 -8.54
CA ARG A 32 -10.40 0.05 -7.80
C ARG A 32 -10.70 -1.27 -7.09
N LEU A 33 -10.49 -2.38 -7.78
CA LEU A 33 -10.72 -3.70 -7.19
C LEU A 33 -9.75 -3.96 -6.03
N ILE A 34 -8.49 -3.57 -6.18
CA ILE A 34 -7.51 -3.74 -5.10
C ILE A 34 -7.96 -2.97 -3.87
N LYS A 35 -8.40 -1.72 -4.07
CA LYS A 35 -8.87 -0.91 -2.94
C LYS A 35 -10.09 -1.51 -2.28
N GLU A 36 -11.05 -1.96 -3.07
CA GLU A 36 -12.26 -2.55 -2.53
C GLU A 36 -11.96 -3.79 -1.69
N ARG A 37 -11.08 -4.63 -2.20
CA ARG A 37 -10.72 -5.84 -1.47
C ARG A 37 -9.94 -5.53 -0.19
N ALA A 38 -9.09 -4.53 -0.25
CA ALA A 38 -8.36 -4.11 0.94
C ALA A 38 -9.31 -3.61 2.01
N GLU A 39 -10.26 -2.77 1.62
CA GLU A 39 -11.23 -2.23 2.56
C GLU A 39 -12.11 -3.33 3.15
N ALA A 40 -12.55 -4.27 2.31
CA ALA A 40 -13.38 -5.37 2.78
C ALA A 40 -12.62 -6.28 3.76
N ALA A 41 -11.31 -6.38 3.60
CA ALA A 41 -10.48 -7.21 4.47
C ALA A 41 -9.94 -6.46 5.69
N GLY A 42 -10.27 -5.19 5.83
CA GLY A 42 -9.79 -4.39 6.95
C GLY A 42 -8.34 -3.95 6.81
N VAL A 43 -7.81 -3.99 5.61
CA VAL A 43 -6.43 -3.56 5.37
C VAL A 43 -6.41 -2.04 5.22
N PRO A 44 -5.54 -1.35 5.96
CA PRO A 44 -5.48 0.12 5.84
C PRO A 44 -5.07 0.56 4.44
N VAL A 45 -5.68 1.64 3.99
CA VAL A 45 -5.39 2.22 2.68
C VAL A 45 -4.90 3.64 2.88
N VAL A 46 -3.74 3.94 2.32
CA VAL A 46 -3.14 5.26 2.41
C VAL A 46 -3.02 5.81 1.00
N GLU A 47 -3.44 7.05 0.79
CA GLU A 47 -3.36 7.67 -0.52
C GLU A 47 -2.06 8.45 -0.66
N ASP A 48 -1.24 8.02 -1.61
CA ASP A 48 0.03 8.67 -1.88
C ASP A 48 0.36 8.43 -3.36
N PRO A 49 -0.11 9.33 -4.23
CA PRO A 49 0.07 9.12 -5.67
C PRO A 49 1.54 9.04 -6.10
N LYS A 50 2.39 9.83 -5.45
CA LYS A 50 3.81 9.82 -5.84
C LYS A 50 4.46 8.50 -5.45
N LEU A 51 4.20 8.03 -4.24
CA LEU A 51 4.77 6.77 -3.79
C LEU A 51 4.22 5.60 -4.59
N SER A 52 2.92 5.60 -4.86
CA SER A 52 2.33 4.51 -5.64
C SER A 52 2.90 4.46 -7.05
N TYR A 53 3.20 5.62 -7.64
CA TYR A 53 3.85 5.65 -8.95
C TYR A 53 5.22 4.99 -8.89
N LEU A 54 6.01 5.30 -7.88
CA LEU A 54 7.34 4.72 -7.74
C LEU A 54 7.25 3.22 -7.49
N LEU A 55 6.31 2.79 -6.65
CA LEU A 55 6.16 1.38 -6.35
C LEU A 55 5.62 0.58 -7.53
N SER A 56 4.89 1.23 -8.44
CA SER A 56 4.32 0.53 -9.58
C SER A 56 5.38 -0.02 -10.53
N LYS A 57 6.60 0.43 -10.39
CA LYS A 57 7.70 -0.03 -11.24
C LYS A 57 8.39 -1.29 -10.70
N ILE A 58 7.98 -1.76 -9.55
CA ILE A 58 8.60 -2.91 -8.91
C ILE A 58 7.82 -4.15 -9.29
N PRO A 59 8.49 -5.21 -9.75
CA PRO A 59 7.78 -6.44 -10.14
C PRO A 59 7.05 -7.08 -8.96
N LEU A 60 5.98 -7.79 -9.28
CA LEU A 60 5.23 -8.52 -8.27
C LEU A 60 6.13 -9.53 -7.57
N GLY A 61 6.00 -9.60 -6.27
CA GLY A 61 6.75 -10.53 -5.46
C GLY A 61 8.10 -10.02 -5.01
N ASP A 62 8.58 -8.93 -5.62
CA ASP A 62 9.90 -8.40 -5.26
C ASP A 62 9.80 -7.51 -4.02
N GLU A 63 10.91 -7.43 -3.33
CA GLU A 63 11.03 -6.51 -2.21
C GLU A 63 11.17 -5.08 -2.74
N ILE A 64 10.71 -4.12 -1.95
CA ILE A 64 10.92 -2.72 -2.31
C ILE A 64 12.41 -2.41 -2.23
N PRO A 65 12.92 -1.57 -3.13
CA PRO A 65 14.35 -1.25 -3.13
C PRO A 65 14.72 -0.30 -2.00
N PRO A 66 15.97 -0.29 -1.59
CA PRO A 66 16.42 0.57 -0.49
C PRO A 66 16.11 2.04 -0.69
N GLU A 67 16.06 2.51 -1.92
CA GLU A 67 15.76 3.91 -2.22
C GLU A 67 14.40 4.32 -1.73
N LEU A 68 13.49 3.37 -1.59
CA LEU A 68 12.13 3.66 -1.17
C LEU A 68 11.86 3.30 0.29
N TYR A 69 12.87 2.81 1.00
CA TYR A 69 12.68 2.37 2.39
C TYR A 69 12.09 3.48 3.25
N ARG A 70 12.63 4.68 3.12
CA ARG A 70 12.21 5.76 4.00
C ARG A 70 10.74 6.13 3.76
N ALA A 71 10.36 6.27 2.49
CA ALA A 71 9.00 6.66 2.15
C ALA A 71 7.99 5.59 2.59
N VAL A 72 8.33 4.32 2.36
CA VAL A 72 7.44 3.23 2.74
C VAL A 72 7.40 3.09 4.25
N ALA A 73 8.53 3.29 4.93
CA ALA A 73 8.56 3.20 6.38
C ALA A 73 7.63 4.24 7.03
N GLU A 74 7.57 5.43 6.48
CA GLU A 74 6.67 6.45 7.01
C GLU A 74 5.22 6.01 6.93
N VAL A 75 4.83 5.37 5.82
CA VAL A 75 3.47 4.84 5.67
C VAL A 75 3.23 3.73 6.68
N LEU A 76 4.20 2.81 6.81
CA LEU A 76 4.03 1.68 7.72
C LEU A 76 3.93 2.12 9.18
N VAL A 77 4.70 3.13 9.56
CA VAL A 77 4.62 3.66 10.93
C VAL A 77 3.24 4.26 11.18
N PHE A 78 2.70 4.99 10.22
CA PHE A 78 1.37 5.54 10.33
C PHE A 78 0.32 4.45 10.51
N VAL A 79 0.40 3.40 9.69
CA VAL A 79 -0.54 2.29 9.77
C VAL A 79 -0.44 1.58 11.11
N LEU A 80 0.77 1.30 11.57
CA LEU A 80 0.97 0.62 12.85
C LEU A 80 0.43 1.45 14.01
N ARG A 81 0.56 2.76 13.94
CA ARG A 81 0.01 3.63 14.97
C ARG A 81 -1.51 3.59 14.99
N LEU A 82 -2.13 3.53 13.82
CA LEU A 82 -3.58 3.42 13.74
C LEU A 82 -4.06 2.12 14.35
N GLU A 83 -3.42 1.01 14.03
CA GLU A 83 -3.79 -0.28 14.56
C GLU A 83 -3.67 -0.31 16.07
N LYS A 84 -2.60 0.27 16.58
CA LYS A 84 -2.38 0.29 18.02
C LYS A 84 -3.44 1.15 18.72
N ALA A 85 -3.82 2.27 18.12
CA ALA A 85 -4.85 3.13 18.69
C ALA A 85 -6.18 2.40 18.78
N VAL A 86 -6.52 1.61 17.76
CA VAL A 86 -7.75 0.83 17.77
C VAL A 86 -7.70 -0.22 18.87
N GLU A 87 -6.58 -0.91 19.02
CA GLU A 87 -6.42 -1.90 20.09
C GLU A 87 -6.56 -1.27 21.47
N THR A 88 -6.01 -0.08 21.64
CA THR A 88 -6.07 0.60 22.90
C THR A 88 -7.47 1.00 23.29
N GLN A 89 -8.31 1.27 22.32
CA GLN A 89 -9.67 1.68 22.55
C GLN A 89 -10.60 0.51 22.82
N ALA A 90 -10.19 -0.65 22.49
CA ALA A 90 -10.98 -1.84 22.75
C ALA A 90 -10.91 -2.23 24.22
#